data_76a9779be13530ca6d75764cb3fb5911
#
_entry.id   76a9779be13530ca6d75764cb3fb5911
#
_cell.length_a   1.000
_cell.length_b   1.000
_cell.length_c   1.000
_cell.angle_alpha   90.00
_cell.angle_beta   90.00
_cell.angle_gamma   90.00
#
_symmetry.space_group_name_H-M   'P 1'
#
loop_
_entity.id
_entity.type
_entity.pdbx_description
1 polymer ?
#
loop_
_entity_poly.entity_id
_entity_poly.type
_entity_poly.pdbx_seq_one_letter_code
_entity_poly.pdbx_strand_id
1 'polypeptide(L)'
;MDDITYNIDLAIEEMSELIQALSKHKRLLQEDKTLRVDKSQIRENIKEEIADVNIVLIKLKEMYFENNIEMIKIIGNKIRRTKEMLK
;
A
#
# COMPACT_ATOMS: atom_id res chain seq x y z
N MET A 1 -22.18 -11.84 10.98
CA MET A 1 -21.31 -11.40 9.90
C MET A 1 -19.86 -11.67 10.28
N ASP A 2 -19.12 -12.26 9.37
CA ASP A 2 -17.72 -12.57 9.63
C ASP A 2 -16.87 -11.30 9.44
N ASP A 3 -16.48 -10.69 10.54
CA ASP A 3 -15.69 -9.47 10.52
C ASP A 3 -14.32 -9.67 9.87
N ILE A 4 -13.79 -10.90 9.95
CA ILE A 4 -12.50 -11.24 9.34
C ILE A 4 -12.61 -11.17 7.83
N THR A 5 -13.62 -11.84 7.26
CA THR A 5 -13.83 -11.83 5.82
C THR A 5 -14.12 -10.42 5.31
N TYR A 6 -14.92 -9.66 6.03
CA TYR A 6 -15.21 -8.27 5.68
C TYR A 6 -13.94 -7.41 5.62
N ASN A 7 -13.10 -7.54 6.64
CA ASN A 7 -11.88 -6.76 6.71
C ASN A 7 -10.87 -7.18 5.63
N ILE A 8 -10.81 -8.46 5.29
CA ILE A 8 -9.96 -8.93 4.18
C ILE A 8 -10.46 -8.36 2.86
N ASP A 9 -11.75 -8.41 2.60
CA ASP A 9 -12.33 -7.88 1.36
C ASP A 9 -12.08 -6.39 1.24
N LEU A 10 -12.26 -5.66 2.33
CA LEU A 10 -12.00 -4.22 2.35
C LEU A 10 -10.52 -3.92 2.06
N ALA A 11 -9.62 -4.69 2.66
CA ALA A 11 -8.19 -4.53 2.42
C ALA A 11 -7.83 -4.78 0.95
N ILE A 12 -8.40 -5.82 0.35
CA ILE A 12 -8.17 -6.14 -1.07
C ILE A 12 -8.66 -4.98 -1.94
N GLU A 13 -9.85 -4.46 -1.64
CA GLU A 13 -10.43 -3.35 -2.39
C GLU A 13 -9.56 -2.11 -2.31
N GLU A 14 -9.15 -1.70 -1.10
CA GLU A 14 -8.34 -0.49 -0.91
C GLU A 14 -6.96 -0.64 -1.53
N MET A 15 -6.32 -1.80 -1.41
CA MET A 15 -5.04 -2.03 -2.04
C MET A 15 -5.15 -2.03 -3.56
N SER A 16 -6.25 -2.54 -4.10
CA SER A 16 -6.50 -2.52 -5.56
C SER A 16 -6.65 -1.09 -6.07
N GLU A 17 -7.34 -0.24 -5.32
CA GLU A 17 -7.49 1.17 -5.68
C GLU A 17 -6.15 1.91 -5.68
N LEU A 18 -5.28 1.61 -4.71
CA LEU A 18 -3.94 2.19 -4.69
C LEU A 18 -3.12 1.72 -5.90
N ILE A 19 -3.20 0.43 -6.24
CA ILE A 19 -2.51 -0.10 -7.41
C ILE A 19 -2.97 0.62 -8.68
N GLN A 20 -4.28 0.82 -8.84
CA GLN A 20 -4.82 1.53 -9.99
C GLN A 20 -4.33 2.98 -10.05
N ALA A 21 -4.32 3.67 -8.91
CA ALA A 21 -3.87 5.05 -8.85
C ALA A 21 -2.38 5.18 -9.20
N LEU A 22 -1.55 4.27 -8.68
CA LEU A 22 -0.13 4.24 -8.99
C LEU A 22 0.14 3.89 -10.45
N SER A 23 -0.61 2.94 -10.99
CA SER A 23 -0.48 2.54 -12.40
C SER A 23 -0.81 3.70 -13.33
N LYS A 24 -1.86 4.44 -13.02
CA LYS A 24 -2.25 5.62 -13.77
C LYS A 24 -1.16 6.70 -13.70
N HIS A 25 -0.63 6.96 -12.52
CA HIS A 25 0.43 7.96 -12.33
C HIS A 25 1.69 7.57 -13.10
N LYS A 26 2.08 6.30 -13.01
CA LYS A 26 3.23 5.77 -13.74
C LYS A 26 3.07 5.97 -15.25
N ARG A 27 1.90 5.66 -15.78
CA ARG A 27 1.60 5.82 -17.20
C ARG A 27 1.70 7.27 -17.63
N LEU A 28 1.16 8.19 -16.82
CA LEU A 28 1.21 9.62 -17.12
C LEU A 28 2.64 10.16 -17.06
N LEU A 29 3.48 9.62 -16.18
CA LEU A 29 4.90 10.01 -16.11
C LEU A 29 5.69 9.54 -17.33
N GLN A 30 5.29 8.41 -17.93
CA GLN A 30 5.98 7.83 -19.08
C GLN A 30 5.51 8.40 -20.42
N GLU A 31 4.23 8.72 -20.54
CA GLU A 31 3.64 9.01 -21.84
C GLU A 31 3.87 10.41 -22.35
N ASP A 32 3.94 11.40 -21.54
CA ASP A 32 4.36 12.69 -22.04
C ASP A 32 4.37 13.86 -21.12
N LYS A 33 5.25 14.71 -21.49
CA LYS A 33 5.49 16.02 -20.94
C LYS A 33 4.40 17.03 -21.30
N THR A 34 3.53 16.70 -22.27
CA THR A 34 2.47 17.62 -22.72
C THR A 34 1.12 17.32 -22.09
N LEU A 35 1.05 16.32 -21.22
CA LEU A 35 -0.21 15.99 -20.58
C LEU A 35 -0.67 17.15 -19.71
N ARG A 36 -1.86 17.64 -20.06
CA ARG A 36 -2.54 18.71 -19.35
C ARG A 36 -3.18 18.21 -18.05
N VAL A 37 -2.61 17.18 -17.47
CA VAL A 37 -3.14 16.63 -16.24
C VAL A 37 -2.50 17.36 -15.07
N ASP A 38 -3.30 17.80 -14.16
CA ASP A 38 -2.83 18.45 -12.95
C ASP A 38 -2.10 17.43 -12.09
N LYS A 39 -0.77 17.46 -12.13
CA LYS A 39 0.07 16.54 -11.36
C LYS A 39 -0.17 16.66 -9.85
N SER A 40 -0.58 17.85 -9.42
CA SER A 40 -0.92 18.09 -8.02
C SER A 40 -2.12 17.24 -7.61
N GLN A 41 -3.16 17.20 -8.44
CA GLN A 41 -4.37 16.42 -8.15
C GLN A 41 -4.06 14.93 -8.13
N ILE A 42 -3.21 14.45 -9.04
CA ILE A 42 -2.81 13.04 -9.07
C ILE A 42 -2.10 12.67 -7.78
N ARG A 43 -1.19 13.52 -7.31
CA ARG A 43 -0.46 13.27 -6.07
C ARG A 43 -1.37 13.28 -4.87
N GLU A 44 -2.34 14.18 -4.82
CA GLU A 44 -3.31 14.20 -3.73
C GLU A 44 -4.17 12.95 -3.71
N ASN A 45 -4.60 12.47 -4.88
CA ASN A 45 -5.36 11.22 -4.98
C ASN A 45 -4.55 10.04 -4.45
N ILE A 46 -3.26 9.97 -4.79
CA ILE A 46 -2.39 8.90 -4.30
C ILE A 46 -2.23 8.96 -2.79
N LYS A 47 -2.08 10.16 -2.23
CA LYS A 47 -1.98 10.33 -0.79
C LYS A 47 -3.22 9.80 -0.08
N GLU A 48 -4.40 10.09 -0.63
CA GLU A 48 -5.66 9.60 -0.06
C GLU A 48 -5.72 8.07 -0.10
N GLU A 49 -5.32 7.48 -1.23
CA GLU A 49 -5.30 6.02 -1.36
C GLU A 49 -4.29 5.37 -0.41
N ILE A 50 -3.14 5.99 -0.20
CA ILE A 50 -2.15 5.51 0.77
C ILE A 50 -2.74 5.55 2.18
N ALA A 51 -3.44 6.63 2.52
CA ALA A 51 -4.09 6.75 3.83
C ALA A 51 -5.13 5.65 4.03
N ASP A 52 -5.96 5.39 3.01
CA ASP A 52 -6.98 4.34 3.07
C ASP A 52 -6.35 2.96 3.26
N VAL A 53 -5.26 2.67 2.54
CA VAL A 53 -4.53 1.42 2.70
C VAL A 53 -3.95 1.30 4.11
N ASN A 54 -3.41 2.38 4.66
CA ASN A 54 -2.88 2.36 6.02
C ASN A 54 -3.96 2.01 7.04
N ILE A 55 -5.17 2.50 6.86
CA ILE A 55 -6.28 2.17 7.75
C ILE A 55 -6.57 0.67 7.73
N VAL A 56 -6.66 0.07 6.53
CA VAL A 56 -6.94 -1.35 6.44
C VAL A 56 -5.76 -2.21 6.91
N LEU A 57 -4.52 -1.72 6.74
CA LEU A 57 -3.34 -2.41 7.25
C LEU A 57 -3.34 -2.45 8.78
N ILE A 58 -3.77 -1.38 9.44
CA ILE A 58 -3.90 -1.37 10.90
C ILE A 58 -4.85 -2.48 11.35
N LYS A 59 -5.99 -2.62 10.68
CA LYS A 59 -6.95 -3.67 11.00
C LYS A 59 -6.38 -5.05 10.77
N LEU A 60 -5.66 -5.26 9.67
CA LEU A 60 -5.02 -6.55 9.39
C LEU A 60 -3.97 -6.89 10.44
N LYS A 61 -3.20 -5.91 10.89
CA LYS A 61 -2.21 -6.12 11.94
C LYS A 61 -2.88 -6.61 13.23
N GLU A 62 -3.99 -6.00 13.60
CA GLU A 62 -4.75 -6.42 14.78
C GLU A 62 -5.28 -7.84 14.67
N MET A 63 -5.63 -8.26 13.45
CA MET A 63 -6.17 -9.61 13.20
C MET A 63 -5.10 -10.69 13.24
N TYR A 64 -3.90 -10.41 12.73
CA TYR A 64 -2.88 -11.43 12.49
C TYR A 64 -1.70 -11.41 13.45
N PHE A 65 -1.45 -10.29 14.13
CA PHE A 65 -0.32 -10.16 15.04
C PHE A 65 -0.81 -9.93 16.46
N GLU A 66 -0.19 -10.62 17.41
CA GLU A 66 -0.50 -10.41 18.83
C GLU A 66 0.05 -9.08 19.33
N ASN A 67 1.19 -8.65 18.74
CA ASN A 67 1.83 -7.40 19.13
C ASN A 67 2.76 -6.91 18.01
N ASN A 68 3.24 -5.69 18.17
CA ASN A 68 4.11 -5.06 17.17
C ASN A 68 5.51 -5.70 17.10
N ILE A 69 5.95 -6.36 18.16
CA ILE A 69 7.28 -6.98 18.22
C ILE A 69 7.40 -8.08 17.17
N GLU A 70 6.37 -8.88 17.01
CA GLU A 70 6.33 -9.96 16.01
C GLU A 70 6.56 -9.40 14.61
N MET A 71 5.83 -8.35 14.24
CA MET A 71 5.95 -7.73 12.93
C MET A 71 7.34 -7.11 12.74
N ILE A 72 7.86 -6.45 13.75
CA ILE A 72 9.20 -5.82 13.70
C ILE A 72 10.26 -6.88 13.44
N LYS A 73 10.16 -8.04 14.07
CA LYS A 73 11.10 -9.15 13.83
C LYS A 73 11.03 -9.65 12.40
N ILE A 74 9.83 -9.80 11.86
CA ILE A 74 9.66 -10.23 10.47
C ILE A 74 10.25 -9.22 9.50
N ILE A 75 9.98 -7.94 9.71
CA ILE A 75 10.51 -6.87 8.88
C ILE A 75 12.04 -6.85 8.95
N GLY A 76 12.59 -6.94 10.16
CA GLY A 76 14.03 -6.94 10.36
C GLY A 76 14.72 -8.10 9.63
N ASN A 77 14.13 -9.31 9.69
CA ASN A 77 14.66 -10.47 9.00
C ASN A 77 14.63 -10.29 7.49
N LYS A 78 13.56 -9.71 6.96
CA LYS A 78 13.45 -9.47 5.52
C LYS A 78 14.45 -8.43 5.03
N ILE A 79 14.65 -7.37 5.79
CA ILE A 79 15.64 -6.35 5.46
C ILE A 79 17.05 -6.97 5.44
N ARG A 80 17.36 -7.78 6.43
CA ARG A 80 18.67 -8.45 6.50
C ARG A 80 18.90 -9.35 5.29
N ARG A 81 17.92 -10.17 4.92
CA ARG A 81 18.02 -11.04 3.73
C ARG A 81 18.24 -10.23 2.46
N THR A 82 17.54 -9.13 2.31
CA THR A 82 17.68 -8.27 1.14
C THR A 82 19.10 -7.71 1.05
N LYS A 83 19.67 -7.27 2.16
CA LYS A 83 21.04 -6.78 2.20
C LYS A 83 22.05 -7.86 1.86
N GLU A 84 21.83 -9.09 2.33
CA GLU A 84 22.71 -10.22 2.01
C GLU A 84 22.66 -10.56 0.53
N MET A 85 21.49 -10.47 -0.09
CA MET A 85 21.34 -10.74 -1.52
C MET A 85 22.02 -9.68 -2.41
N LEU A 86 22.19 -8.48 -1.89
CA LEU A 86 22.78 -7.36 -2.64
C LEU A 86 24.30 -7.24 -2.49
N LYS A 87 24.90 -8.12 -1.70
CA LYS A 87 26.37 -8.16 -1.53
C LYS A 87 27.06 -8.76 -2.74
#